data_26299d3397fb092da2ed0a64e5dd85cb
#
_entry.id   26299d3397fb092da2ed0a64e5dd85cb
#
_cell.length_a   1.000
_cell.length_b   1.000
_cell.length_c   1.000
_cell.angle_alpha   90.00
_cell.angle_beta   90.00
_cell.angle_gamma   90.00
#
_symmetry.space_group_name_H-M   'P 1'
#
loop_
_entity.id
_entity.type
_entity.pdbx_description
1 polymer ?
#
loop_
_entity_poly.entity_id
_entity_poly.type
_entity_poly.pdbx_seq_one_letter_code
_entity_poly.pdbx_strand_id
1 'polypeptide(L)'
;MRKYLLSALLLTLSAQAAAAVEESTPSGFSVRSRATVAATPAETWAMLGRIGEWWNDEHTYSGKAANMRLELKAGGCFCEALPARSAGPSGSIEHGRVLTAMPYDMLVLDAPLGPLQSQAMVGRFSWTLRAAAGGTEITQTFVAGGYARGGADKLAPIVDKVLAEQLEGLKRRLAR
;
A
#
# COMPACT_ATOMS: atom_id res chain seq x y z
N MET A 1 48.48 -27.02 21.87
CA MET A 1 47.90 -26.53 20.57
C MET A 1 46.47 -26.02 20.85
N ARG A 2 46.27 -24.73 20.91
CA ARG A 2 45.01 -24.08 21.26
C ARG A 2 44.26 -23.78 19.94
N LYS A 3 43.13 -24.46 19.69
CA LYS A 3 42.29 -24.24 18.49
C LYS A 3 41.37 -23.04 18.75
N TYR A 4 41.57 -21.94 18.05
CA TYR A 4 40.67 -20.78 18.02
C TYR A 4 39.50 -21.08 17.06
N LEU A 5 38.30 -21.21 17.61
CA LEU A 5 37.04 -21.26 16.83
C LEU A 5 36.64 -19.80 16.50
N LEU A 6 36.81 -19.41 15.25
CA LEU A 6 36.24 -18.16 14.74
C LEU A 6 34.72 -18.38 14.51
N SER A 7 33.92 -17.81 15.40
CA SER A 7 32.46 -17.69 15.16
C SER A 7 32.22 -16.56 14.17
N ALA A 8 31.83 -16.89 12.96
CA ALA A 8 31.36 -15.93 11.96
C ALA A 8 29.95 -15.45 12.36
N LEU A 9 29.85 -14.18 12.78
CA LEU A 9 28.60 -13.49 13.04
C LEU A 9 27.99 -13.06 11.69
N LEU A 10 26.96 -13.78 11.22
CA LEU A 10 26.18 -13.39 10.05
C LEU A 10 25.31 -12.18 10.43
N LEU A 11 25.72 -10.99 10.02
CA LEU A 11 24.85 -9.81 10.05
C LEU A 11 23.80 -9.95 8.95
N THR A 12 22.56 -10.21 9.34
CA THR A 12 21.41 -10.11 8.45
C THR A 12 21.10 -8.63 8.22
N LEU A 13 21.49 -8.08 7.07
CA LEU A 13 21.01 -6.76 6.63
C LEU A 13 19.51 -6.89 6.34
N SER A 14 18.69 -6.33 7.22
CA SER A 14 17.27 -6.10 6.93
C SER A 14 17.18 -5.02 5.86
N ALA A 15 16.85 -5.39 4.61
CA ALA A 15 16.56 -4.43 3.56
C ALA A 15 15.30 -3.63 3.97
N GLN A 16 15.47 -2.35 4.24
CA GLN A 16 14.35 -1.43 4.45
C GLN A 16 13.60 -1.25 3.13
N ALA A 17 12.27 -1.04 3.20
CA ALA A 17 11.49 -0.67 2.02
C ALA A 17 12.05 0.63 1.44
N ALA A 18 12.61 0.53 0.24
CA ALA A 18 13.05 1.73 -0.47
C ALA A 18 11.83 2.37 -1.12
N ALA A 19 11.35 3.48 -0.55
CA ALA A 19 10.34 4.34 -1.13
C ALA A 19 11.02 5.41 -1.99
N ALA A 20 10.46 5.71 -3.15
CA ALA A 20 10.99 6.76 -4.02
C ALA A 20 9.90 7.40 -4.88
N VAL A 21 9.93 8.74 -4.93
CA VAL A 21 9.29 9.50 -6.00
C VAL A 21 10.08 9.23 -7.29
N GLU A 22 9.46 8.59 -8.30
CA GLU A 22 10.12 8.28 -9.58
C GLU A 22 9.99 9.42 -10.58
N GLU A 23 8.80 10.02 -10.63
CA GLU A 23 8.50 11.18 -11.48
C GLU A 23 7.64 12.16 -10.70
N SER A 24 7.82 13.45 -10.96
CA SER A 24 7.04 14.52 -10.35
C SER A 24 6.99 15.74 -11.25
N THR A 25 5.78 16.12 -11.65
CA THR A 25 5.47 17.28 -12.49
C THR A 25 4.24 18.00 -11.93
N PRO A 26 3.96 19.25 -12.33
CA PRO A 26 2.73 19.94 -11.91
C PRO A 26 1.43 19.25 -12.29
N SER A 27 1.44 18.35 -13.31
CA SER A 27 0.25 17.63 -13.80
C SER A 27 0.15 16.18 -13.32
N GLY A 28 1.17 15.63 -12.66
CA GLY A 28 1.15 14.25 -12.19
C GLY A 28 2.45 13.81 -11.57
N PHE A 29 2.42 12.64 -10.93
CA PHE A 29 3.58 12.01 -10.32
C PHE A 29 3.48 10.50 -10.29
N SER A 30 4.61 9.83 -10.10
CA SER A 30 4.67 8.41 -9.76
C SER A 30 5.57 8.16 -8.56
N VAL A 31 5.13 7.24 -7.70
CA VAL A 31 5.89 6.78 -6.54
C VAL A 31 5.92 5.26 -6.52
N ARG A 32 7.05 4.69 -6.07
CA ARG A 32 7.24 3.24 -5.97
C ARG A 32 7.92 2.88 -4.66
N SER A 33 7.41 1.82 -4.04
CA SER A 33 8.01 1.21 -2.86
C SER A 33 8.16 -0.29 -3.05
N ARG A 34 9.19 -0.89 -2.45
CA ARG A 34 9.44 -2.33 -2.50
C ARG A 34 9.71 -2.88 -1.11
N ALA A 35 9.22 -4.08 -0.86
CA ALA A 35 9.52 -4.83 0.35
C ALA A 35 9.62 -6.32 0.04
N THR A 36 10.49 -7.02 0.77
CA THR A 36 10.52 -8.49 0.77
C THR A 36 9.95 -9.00 2.09
N VAL A 37 9.08 -10.00 2.01
CA VAL A 37 8.43 -10.66 3.15
C VAL A 37 8.67 -12.17 3.11
N ALA A 38 8.73 -12.84 4.26
CA ALA A 38 8.94 -14.28 4.33
C ALA A 38 7.71 -15.11 3.89
N ALA A 39 6.53 -14.48 3.78
CA ALA A 39 5.30 -15.10 3.35
C ALA A 39 5.33 -15.46 1.84
N THR A 40 4.63 -16.51 1.46
CA THR A 40 4.43 -16.90 0.06
C THR A 40 3.58 -15.86 -0.69
N PRO A 41 3.58 -15.84 -2.05
CA PRO A 41 2.68 -14.97 -2.82
C PRO A 41 1.20 -15.19 -2.49
N ALA A 42 0.78 -16.43 -2.18
CA ALA A 42 -0.60 -16.74 -1.80
C ALA A 42 -0.98 -16.15 -0.43
N GLU A 43 -0.10 -16.26 0.57
CA GLU A 43 -0.31 -15.66 1.89
C GLU A 43 -0.30 -14.13 1.82
N THR A 44 0.61 -13.57 1.02
CA THR A 44 0.70 -12.12 0.78
C THR A 44 -0.58 -11.61 0.11
N TRP A 45 -1.07 -12.31 -0.91
CA TRP A 45 -2.35 -11.99 -1.57
C TRP A 45 -3.52 -12.01 -0.60
N ALA A 46 -3.64 -13.06 0.20
CA ALA A 46 -4.70 -13.16 1.20
C ALA A 46 -4.63 -12.01 2.23
N MET A 47 -3.42 -11.58 2.61
CA MET A 47 -3.22 -10.46 3.52
C MET A 47 -3.56 -9.12 2.87
N LEU A 48 -3.30 -8.90 1.57
CA LEU A 48 -3.76 -7.70 0.86
C LEU A 48 -5.27 -7.51 1.02
N GLY A 49 -6.07 -8.59 0.87
CA GLY A 49 -7.52 -8.54 1.04
C GLY A 49 -7.97 -8.20 2.46
N ARG A 50 -7.14 -8.43 3.46
CA ARG A 50 -7.41 -8.10 4.87
C ARG A 50 -6.88 -6.71 5.22
N ILE A 51 -7.14 -5.73 4.36
CA ILE A 51 -6.58 -4.37 4.45
C ILE A 51 -6.80 -3.72 5.81
N GLY A 52 -7.92 -3.96 6.46
CA GLY A 52 -8.24 -3.47 7.79
C GLY A 52 -7.34 -3.98 8.93
N GLU A 53 -6.49 -4.99 8.66
CA GLU A 53 -5.56 -5.54 9.66
C GLU A 53 -4.15 -4.93 9.60
N TRP A 54 -3.82 -4.18 8.53
CA TRP A 54 -2.47 -3.68 8.32
C TRP A 54 -2.37 -2.22 7.86
N TRP A 55 -3.45 -1.62 7.35
CA TRP A 55 -3.49 -0.20 7.01
C TRP A 55 -3.38 0.65 8.28
N ASN A 56 -2.73 1.81 8.20
CA ASN A 56 -2.59 2.70 9.34
C ASN A 56 -3.90 3.46 9.61
N ASP A 57 -4.38 3.43 10.86
CA ASP A 57 -5.59 4.11 11.30
C ASP A 57 -5.57 5.62 11.00
N GLU A 58 -4.41 6.27 11.11
CA GLU A 58 -4.23 7.70 10.86
C GLU A 58 -4.49 8.10 9.40
N HIS A 59 -4.44 7.13 8.48
CA HIS A 59 -4.70 7.33 7.05
C HIS A 59 -6.08 6.78 6.64
N THR A 60 -7.06 6.91 7.52
CA THR A 60 -8.46 6.55 7.28
C THR A 60 -9.38 7.74 7.59
N TYR A 61 -10.56 7.77 7.01
CA TYR A 61 -11.56 8.81 7.29
C TYR A 61 -12.33 8.55 8.59
N SER A 62 -12.47 7.28 8.97
CA SER A 62 -13.14 6.85 10.21
C SER A 62 -12.23 6.87 11.43
N GLY A 63 -10.91 7.01 11.25
CA GLY A 63 -9.90 6.85 12.30
C GLY A 63 -9.64 5.39 12.67
N LYS A 64 -10.15 4.41 11.88
CA LYS A 64 -9.97 2.97 12.13
C LYS A 64 -9.87 2.18 10.84
N ALA A 65 -8.72 1.58 10.59
CA ALA A 65 -8.50 0.71 9.45
C ALA A 65 -9.44 -0.52 9.44
N ALA A 66 -9.88 -0.99 10.59
CA ALA A 66 -10.85 -2.09 10.71
C ALA A 66 -12.19 -1.81 9.99
N ASN A 67 -12.50 -0.55 9.68
CA ASN A 67 -13.67 -0.17 8.89
C ASN A 67 -13.43 -0.25 7.37
N MET A 68 -12.20 -0.55 6.95
CA MET A 68 -11.83 -0.69 5.53
C MET A 68 -12.02 -2.12 5.04
N ARG A 69 -12.32 -2.26 3.76
CA ARG A 69 -12.37 -3.54 3.05
C ARG A 69 -11.78 -3.41 1.67
N LEU A 70 -11.16 -4.47 1.19
CA LEU A 70 -10.63 -4.60 -0.17
C LEU A 70 -11.08 -5.94 -0.76
N GLU A 71 -11.90 -5.89 -1.80
CA GLU A 71 -12.39 -7.07 -2.51
C GLU A 71 -11.44 -7.41 -3.66
N LEU A 72 -10.76 -8.55 -3.59
CA LEU A 72 -9.73 -8.97 -4.57
C LEU A 72 -10.35 -9.57 -5.84
N LYS A 73 -11.20 -8.80 -6.53
CA LYS A 73 -11.84 -9.17 -7.81
C LYS A 73 -12.07 -7.92 -8.65
N ALA A 74 -12.11 -8.05 -9.99
CA ALA A 74 -12.45 -6.94 -10.88
C ALA A 74 -13.83 -6.34 -10.50
N GLY A 75 -13.92 -5.00 -10.45
CA GLY A 75 -15.08 -4.27 -9.95
C GLY A 75 -15.21 -4.27 -8.42
N GLY A 76 -14.32 -4.95 -7.70
CA GLY A 76 -14.31 -4.99 -6.24
C GLY A 76 -14.03 -3.63 -5.63
N CYS A 77 -14.60 -3.39 -4.45
CA CYS A 77 -14.46 -2.12 -3.74
C CYS A 77 -13.25 -2.10 -2.82
N PHE A 78 -12.46 -1.05 -2.88
CA PHE A 78 -11.60 -0.59 -1.81
C PHE A 78 -12.34 0.52 -1.08
N CYS A 79 -13.07 0.17 -0.02
CA CYS A 79 -14.04 1.03 0.64
C CYS A 79 -13.83 1.11 2.14
N GLU A 80 -14.36 2.16 2.73
CA GLU A 80 -14.38 2.38 4.18
C GLU A 80 -15.80 2.70 4.65
N ALA A 81 -16.25 2.04 5.72
CA ALA A 81 -17.49 2.38 6.39
C ALA A 81 -17.24 3.53 7.37
N LEU A 82 -18.09 4.55 7.31
CA LEU A 82 -18.09 5.65 8.28
C LEU A 82 -19.22 5.43 9.28
N PRO A 83 -18.91 5.11 10.54
CA PRO A 83 -19.93 4.97 11.58
C PRO A 83 -20.78 6.25 11.70
N ALA A 84 -22.05 6.07 12.01
CA ALA A 84 -22.95 7.18 12.25
C ALA A 84 -22.40 8.11 13.34
N ARG A 85 -22.46 9.41 13.11
CA ARG A 85 -22.20 10.41 14.14
C ARG A 85 -23.52 10.75 14.81
N SER A 86 -23.63 10.49 16.11
CA SER A 86 -24.89 10.66 16.87
C SER A 86 -26.03 9.80 16.29
N ALA A 87 -27.26 10.31 16.25
CA ALA A 87 -28.44 9.63 15.72
C ALA A 87 -28.60 9.72 14.19
N GLY A 88 -27.57 10.20 13.47
CA GLY A 88 -27.60 10.32 12.01
C GLY A 88 -27.33 9.00 11.26
N PRO A 89 -27.45 8.99 9.93
CA PRO A 89 -27.09 7.84 9.12
C PRO A 89 -25.57 7.62 9.09
N SER A 90 -25.14 6.36 8.85
CA SER A 90 -23.75 6.02 8.52
C SER A 90 -23.40 6.49 7.11
N GLY A 91 -22.11 6.80 6.90
CA GLY A 91 -21.56 7.16 5.61
C GLY A 91 -20.65 6.06 5.05
N SER A 92 -20.04 6.34 3.90
CA SER A 92 -19.01 5.47 3.32
C SER A 92 -18.08 6.26 2.43
N ILE A 93 -16.83 5.76 2.27
CA ILE A 93 -15.86 6.25 1.30
C ILE A 93 -15.53 5.11 0.33
N GLU A 94 -15.50 5.39 -0.94
CA GLU A 94 -14.82 4.57 -1.94
C GLU A 94 -13.41 5.13 -2.13
N HIS A 95 -12.39 4.42 -1.63
CA HIS A 95 -10.99 4.77 -1.84
C HIS A 95 -10.52 4.41 -3.24
N GLY A 96 -11.16 3.41 -3.84
CA GLY A 96 -10.87 2.97 -5.18
C GLY A 96 -11.66 1.73 -5.58
N ARG A 97 -11.47 1.34 -6.84
CA ARG A 97 -12.12 0.19 -7.45
C ARG A 97 -11.09 -0.69 -8.15
N VAL A 98 -11.18 -1.99 -7.94
CA VAL A 98 -10.27 -2.96 -8.56
C VAL A 98 -10.54 -3.02 -10.06
N LEU A 99 -9.51 -2.79 -10.86
CA LEU A 99 -9.53 -2.95 -12.33
C LEU A 99 -9.04 -4.34 -12.73
N THR A 100 -7.96 -4.80 -12.08
CA THR A 100 -7.32 -6.08 -12.39
C THR A 100 -7.03 -6.81 -11.08
N ALA A 101 -7.42 -8.08 -11.01
CA ALA A 101 -7.05 -8.97 -9.93
C ALA A 101 -6.53 -10.28 -10.54
N MET A 102 -5.23 -10.46 -10.54
CA MET A 102 -4.53 -11.69 -10.93
C MET A 102 -4.00 -12.35 -9.64
N PRO A 103 -4.66 -13.40 -9.14
CA PRO A 103 -4.31 -14.00 -7.87
C PRO A 103 -2.82 -14.34 -7.77
N TYR A 104 -2.21 -13.94 -6.66
CA TYR A 104 -0.80 -14.17 -6.31
C TYR A 104 0.23 -13.44 -7.18
N ASP A 105 -0.22 -12.64 -8.16
CA ASP A 105 0.64 -11.92 -9.10
C ASP A 105 0.43 -10.41 -9.05
N MET A 106 -0.79 -9.91 -9.33
CA MET A 106 -1.00 -8.48 -9.48
C MET A 106 -2.42 -8.03 -9.08
N LEU A 107 -2.48 -6.90 -8.38
CA LEU A 107 -3.71 -6.17 -8.10
C LEU A 107 -3.55 -4.72 -8.60
N VAL A 108 -4.49 -4.24 -9.39
CA VAL A 108 -4.52 -2.85 -9.90
C VAL A 108 -5.87 -2.22 -9.59
N LEU A 109 -5.83 -1.00 -9.04
CA LEU A 109 -7.01 -0.22 -8.71
C LEU A 109 -7.02 1.13 -9.44
N ASP A 110 -8.21 1.59 -9.79
CA ASP A 110 -8.49 3.00 -9.98
C ASP A 110 -8.78 3.59 -8.59
N ALA A 111 -7.90 4.46 -8.09
CA ALA A 111 -7.92 4.86 -6.70
C ALA A 111 -7.35 6.27 -6.49
N PRO A 112 -8.15 7.32 -6.62
CA PRO A 112 -7.75 8.67 -6.21
C PRO A 112 -7.74 8.75 -4.67
N LEU A 113 -6.65 8.25 -4.06
CA LEU A 113 -6.55 8.07 -2.61
C LEU A 113 -6.61 9.40 -1.84
N GLY A 114 -7.28 9.38 -0.69
CA GLY A 114 -7.27 10.45 0.30
C GLY A 114 -7.65 11.81 -0.29
N PRO A 115 -6.85 12.87 -0.07
CA PRO A 115 -7.16 14.22 -0.53
C PRO A 115 -7.19 14.37 -2.06
N LEU A 116 -6.70 13.41 -2.84
CA LEU A 116 -6.78 13.42 -4.30
C LEU A 116 -8.22 13.32 -4.79
N GLN A 117 -9.13 12.73 -4.00
CA GLN A 117 -10.56 12.65 -4.32
C GLN A 117 -11.23 14.02 -4.47
N SER A 118 -10.78 15.02 -3.72
CA SER A 118 -11.30 16.39 -3.78
C SER A 118 -10.64 17.24 -4.86
N GLN A 119 -9.65 16.69 -5.56
CA GLN A 119 -9.00 17.29 -6.73
C GLN A 119 -9.54 16.60 -7.99
N ALA A 120 -9.37 17.21 -9.16
CA ALA A 120 -9.69 16.55 -10.43
C ALA A 120 -8.52 15.65 -10.86
N MET A 121 -8.15 14.70 -9.99
CA MET A 121 -7.07 13.75 -10.22
C MET A 121 -7.60 12.31 -10.34
N VAL A 122 -6.90 11.54 -11.15
CA VAL A 122 -7.06 10.08 -11.22
C VAL A 122 -5.82 9.41 -10.65
N GLY A 123 -5.95 8.20 -10.11
CA GLY A 123 -4.84 7.43 -9.55
C GLY A 123 -4.89 5.98 -10.01
N ARG A 124 -3.73 5.39 -10.26
CA ARG A 124 -3.54 3.96 -10.46
C ARG A 124 -2.68 3.43 -9.33
N PHE A 125 -3.29 2.64 -8.46
CA PHE A 125 -2.62 2.00 -7.35
C PHE A 125 -2.46 0.51 -7.65
N SER A 126 -1.24 -0.02 -7.51
CA SER A 126 -0.98 -1.42 -7.82
C SER A 126 -0.02 -2.07 -6.84
N TRP A 127 -0.23 -3.37 -6.63
CA TRP A 127 0.73 -4.29 -6.01
C TRP A 127 1.07 -5.38 -7.00
N THR A 128 2.36 -5.62 -7.20
CA THR A 128 2.87 -6.77 -7.94
C THR A 128 3.62 -7.66 -6.96
N LEU A 129 3.34 -8.97 -7.03
CA LEU A 129 3.94 -9.99 -6.19
C LEU A 129 4.83 -10.87 -7.04
N ARG A 130 6.07 -11.11 -6.58
CA ARG A 130 7.01 -12.02 -7.24
C ARG A 130 7.61 -12.96 -6.19
N ALA A 131 7.63 -14.25 -6.49
CA ALA A 131 8.36 -15.19 -5.66
C ALA A 131 9.84 -14.80 -5.64
N ALA A 132 10.43 -14.77 -4.45
CA ALA A 132 11.83 -14.42 -4.22
C ALA A 132 12.49 -15.42 -3.28
N ALA A 133 13.82 -15.41 -3.20
CA ALA A 133 14.52 -16.22 -2.23
C ALA A 133 14.07 -15.83 -0.81
N GLY A 134 13.45 -16.77 -0.10
CA GLY A 134 12.94 -16.57 1.25
C GLY A 134 11.54 -15.96 1.34
N GLY A 135 10.75 -15.91 0.25
CA GLY A 135 9.36 -15.47 0.31
C GLY A 135 8.85 -14.72 -0.91
N THR A 136 8.34 -13.51 -0.72
CA THR A 136 7.73 -12.67 -1.76
C THR A 136 8.34 -11.28 -1.79
N GLU A 137 8.75 -10.82 -2.97
CA GLU A 137 8.97 -9.41 -3.26
C GLU A 137 7.63 -8.75 -3.61
N ILE A 138 7.30 -7.68 -2.89
CA ILE A 138 6.13 -6.82 -3.13
C ILE A 138 6.63 -5.53 -3.74
N THR A 139 6.16 -5.20 -4.94
CA THR A 139 6.31 -3.86 -5.52
C THR A 139 4.97 -3.14 -5.44
N GLN A 140 4.94 -2.01 -4.76
CA GLN A 140 3.79 -1.12 -4.65
C GLN A 140 4.07 0.11 -5.51
N THR A 141 3.16 0.44 -6.42
CA THR A 141 3.30 1.61 -7.31
C THR A 141 2.03 2.44 -7.30
N PHE A 142 2.18 3.76 -7.27
CA PHE A 142 1.07 4.68 -7.42
C PHE A 142 1.41 5.73 -8.48
N VAL A 143 0.56 5.87 -9.47
CA VAL A 143 0.66 6.87 -10.55
C VAL A 143 -0.57 7.74 -10.47
N ALA A 144 -0.40 9.05 -10.35
CA ALA A 144 -1.49 10.02 -10.30
C ALA A 144 -1.29 11.12 -11.34
N GLY A 145 -2.42 11.58 -11.92
CA GLY A 145 -2.41 12.67 -12.88
C GLY A 145 -3.73 13.41 -12.89
N GLY A 146 -3.70 14.65 -13.40
CA GLY A 146 -4.85 15.53 -13.46
C GLY A 146 -4.60 16.90 -12.83
N TYR A 147 -5.69 17.61 -12.51
CA TYR A 147 -5.60 18.92 -11.90
C TYR A 147 -5.49 18.79 -10.37
N ALA A 148 -4.40 19.30 -9.83
CA ALA A 148 -4.22 19.49 -8.39
C ALA A 148 -3.96 20.98 -8.09
N ARG A 149 -4.68 21.54 -7.15
CA ARG A 149 -4.48 22.93 -6.73
C ARG A 149 -3.06 23.14 -6.20
N GLY A 150 -2.30 23.98 -6.84
CA GLY A 150 -0.92 24.27 -6.48
C GLY A 150 0.13 23.33 -7.08
N GLY A 151 -0.30 22.35 -7.93
CA GLY A 151 0.53 21.40 -8.63
C GLY A 151 0.59 20.02 -7.96
N ALA A 152 0.56 18.98 -8.78
CA ALA A 152 0.62 17.59 -8.32
C ALA A 152 2.00 17.22 -7.73
N ASP A 153 3.05 17.88 -8.18
CA ASP A 153 4.43 17.72 -7.70
C ASP A 153 4.57 17.90 -6.17
N LYS A 154 3.77 18.78 -5.59
CA LYS A 154 3.77 19.01 -4.13
C LYS A 154 3.14 17.89 -3.33
N LEU A 155 2.31 17.06 -3.98
CA LEU A 155 1.67 15.91 -3.35
C LEU A 155 2.56 14.66 -3.36
N ALA A 156 3.46 14.56 -4.33
CA ALA A 156 4.30 13.38 -4.52
C ALA A 156 5.06 12.93 -3.25
N PRO A 157 5.82 13.78 -2.54
CA PRO A 157 6.55 13.34 -1.35
C PRO A 157 5.63 12.97 -0.17
N ILE A 158 4.44 13.59 -0.10
CA ILE A 158 3.46 13.28 0.94
C ILE A 158 2.85 11.89 0.69
N VAL A 159 2.46 11.63 -0.56
CA VAL A 159 1.88 10.34 -0.97
C VAL A 159 2.91 9.23 -0.86
N ASP A 160 4.16 9.47 -1.27
CA ASP A 160 5.25 8.51 -1.13
C ASP A 160 5.43 8.06 0.33
N LYS A 161 5.52 9.02 1.25
CA LYS A 161 5.63 8.73 2.68
C LYS A 161 4.46 7.89 3.20
N VAL A 162 3.22 8.31 2.90
CA VAL A 162 2.01 7.61 3.35
C VAL A 162 2.00 6.17 2.82
N LEU A 163 2.27 5.97 1.53
CA LEU A 163 2.22 4.65 0.92
C LEU A 163 3.36 3.74 1.40
N ALA A 164 4.54 4.29 1.67
CA ALA A 164 5.63 3.55 2.29
C ALA A 164 5.26 3.05 3.70
N GLU A 165 4.58 3.87 4.50
CA GLU A 165 4.07 3.48 5.82
C GLU A 165 3.05 2.33 5.71
N GLN A 166 2.19 2.33 4.69
CA GLN A 166 1.24 1.24 4.46
C GLN A 166 1.96 -0.07 4.10
N LEU A 167 2.95 -0.01 3.21
CA LEU A 167 3.74 -1.19 2.84
C LEU A 167 4.49 -1.78 4.04
N GLU A 168 5.04 -0.94 4.91
CA GLU A 168 5.65 -1.39 6.17
C GLU A 168 4.61 -1.99 7.14
N GLY A 169 3.37 -1.49 7.16
CA GLY A 169 2.26 -2.08 7.89
C GLY A 169 1.97 -3.52 7.44
N LEU A 170 1.82 -3.70 6.13
CA LEU A 170 1.65 -5.01 5.50
C LEU A 170 2.81 -5.96 5.82
N LYS A 171 4.06 -5.49 5.68
CA LYS A 171 5.27 -6.27 5.99
C LYS A 171 5.29 -6.72 7.45
N ARG A 172 5.02 -5.83 8.40
CA ARG A 172 4.94 -6.19 9.83
C ARG A 172 3.87 -7.22 10.12
N ARG A 173 2.74 -7.17 9.41
CA ARG A 173 1.64 -8.12 9.60
C ARG A 173 1.98 -9.50 9.06
N LEU A 174 2.72 -9.58 7.97
CA LEU A 174 3.19 -10.83 7.35
C LEU A 174 4.40 -11.46 8.08
N ALA A 175 5.06 -10.73 8.95
CA ALA A 175 6.19 -11.24 9.75
C ALA A 175 5.75 -11.94 11.06
N ARG A 176 4.45 -12.03 11.34
CA ARG A 176 3.85 -12.62 12.58
C ARG A 176 3.39 -14.08 12.37
#